data_b3384f268d7f381a7c7777de80edac38
#
_entry.id   b3384f268d7f381a7c7777de80edac38
#
_cell.length_a   1.000
_cell.length_b   1.000
_cell.length_c   1.000
_cell.angle_alpha   90.00
_cell.angle_beta   90.00
_cell.angle_gamma   90.00
#
_symmetry.space_group_name_H-M   'P 1'
#
loop_
_entity.id
_entity.type
_entity.pdbx_description
1 polymer ?
#
loop_
_entity_poly.entity_id
_entity_poly.type
_entity_poly.pdbx_seq_one_letter_code
_entity_poly.pdbx_strand_id
1 'polypeptide(L)'
;MECHRLPRNLALHFEKFEDHLYKMNINSTKSMTGHLLGAAGAIEAISTILSIQHNVVPPTINHFTDDESIDPNINFTFNKAQERVVNVAMSNTFGFGGHNACVVMRKLV
;
A
#
# COMPACT_ATOMS: atom_id res chain seq x y z
N MET A 1 -17.90 -3.53 -12.25
CA MET A 1 -17.54 -3.84 -10.84
C MET A 1 -17.25 -2.52 -10.17
N GLU A 2 -18.29 -1.96 -9.53
CA GLU A 2 -18.25 -0.61 -8.99
C GLU A 2 -17.45 -0.57 -7.69
N CYS A 3 -16.29 0.02 -7.74
CA CYS A 3 -15.46 0.30 -6.57
C CYS A 3 -15.82 1.72 -6.05
N HIS A 4 -17.07 1.92 -5.64
CA HIS A 4 -17.57 3.23 -5.20
C HIS A 4 -17.54 3.47 -3.69
N ARG A 5 -16.69 2.79 -2.95
CA ARG A 5 -16.39 3.16 -1.56
C ARG A 5 -14.91 2.99 -1.34
N LEU A 6 -14.26 4.07 -0.94
CA LEU A 6 -12.99 3.95 -0.22
C LEU A 6 -13.14 2.76 0.73
N PRO A 7 -12.33 1.72 0.60
CA PRO A 7 -12.44 0.60 1.52
C PRO A 7 -12.36 1.18 2.94
N ARG A 8 -13.23 0.73 3.84
CA ARG A 8 -13.23 1.13 5.27
C ARG A 8 -11.82 1.12 5.87
N ASN A 9 -10.99 0.33 5.30
CA ASN A 9 -9.58 0.15 5.63
C ASN A 9 -8.72 1.38 5.32
N LEU A 10 -8.99 2.08 4.23
CA LEU A 10 -8.30 3.33 3.91
C LEU A 10 -8.76 4.44 4.88
N ALA A 11 -10.05 4.51 5.20
CA ALA A 11 -10.58 5.43 6.20
C ALA A 11 -9.93 5.22 7.58
N LEU A 12 -9.72 3.96 8.00
CA LEU A 12 -9.00 3.64 9.24
C LEU A 12 -7.54 4.09 9.22
N HIS A 13 -6.88 4.04 8.06
CA HIS A 13 -5.53 4.59 7.92
C HIS A 13 -5.52 6.11 8.07
N PHE A 14 -6.52 6.81 7.53
CA PHE A 14 -6.66 8.25 7.69
C PHE A 14 -6.77 8.66 9.16
N GLU A 15 -7.60 7.97 9.95
CA GLU A 15 -7.77 8.25 11.38
C GLU A 15 -6.53 7.96 12.23
N LYS A 16 -5.69 7.01 11.79
CA LYS A 16 -4.51 6.58 12.56
C LYS A 16 -3.23 7.34 12.25
N PHE A 17 -3.09 7.83 11.05
CA PHE A 17 -1.85 8.46 10.60
C PHE A 17 -1.93 9.98 10.46
N GLU A 18 -3.13 10.56 10.45
CA GLU A 18 -3.37 12.01 10.39
C GLU A 18 -2.43 12.72 9.40
N ASP A 19 -1.73 13.75 9.83
CA ASP A 19 -0.80 14.51 8.98
C ASP A 19 0.36 13.67 8.43
N HIS A 20 0.69 12.54 9.06
CA HIS A 20 1.74 11.65 8.59
C HIS A 20 1.38 10.95 7.28
N LEU A 21 0.09 10.82 7.00
CA LEU A 21 -0.43 10.23 5.77
C LEU A 21 0.15 10.89 4.51
N TYR A 22 0.29 12.22 4.54
CA TYR A 22 0.85 12.99 3.41
C TYR A 22 2.36 12.79 3.19
N LYS A 23 3.02 12.15 4.15
CA LYS A 23 4.46 11.83 4.08
C LYS A 23 4.73 10.36 3.72
N MET A 24 3.67 9.57 3.58
CA MET A 24 3.75 8.14 3.27
C MET A 24 3.51 7.89 1.78
N ASN A 25 4.02 6.75 1.31
CA ASN A 25 3.54 6.14 0.08
C ASN A 25 2.51 5.07 0.44
N ILE A 26 1.44 4.99 -0.32
CA ILE A 26 0.46 3.92 -0.28
C ILE A 26 0.45 3.26 -1.64
N ASN A 27 0.44 1.94 -1.69
CA ASN A 27 0.41 1.22 -2.95
C ASN A 27 -0.21 -0.17 -2.80
N SER A 28 -0.53 -0.78 -3.93
CA SER A 28 -0.91 -2.18 -4.01
C SER A 28 -0.16 -2.86 -5.13
N THR A 29 0.75 -3.76 -4.76
CA THR A 29 1.49 -4.59 -5.72
C THR A 29 0.61 -5.60 -6.44
N LYS A 30 -0.60 -5.84 -5.97
CA LYS A 30 -1.60 -6.68 -6.68
C LYS A 30 -1.94 -6.16 -8.07
N SER A 31 -1.76 -4.87 -8.33
CA SER A 31 -1.92 -4.30 -9.65
C SER A 31 -0.94 -4.88 -10.68
N MET A 32 0.23 -5.36 -10.23
CA MET A 32 1.26 -5.99 -11.06
C MET A 32 1.25 -7.52 -10.99
N THR A 33 1.01 -8.09 -9.82
CA THR A 33 1.12 -9.54 -9.57
C THR A 33 -0.21 -10.29 -9.66
N GLY A 34 -1.33 -9.57 -9.58
CA GLY A 34 -2.63 -10.17 -9.31
C GLY A 34 -2.79 -10.58 -7.85
N HIS A 35 -3.95 -11.11 -7.52
CA HIS A 35 -4.24 -11.59 -6.17
C HIS A 35 -3.87 -13.08 -6.05
N LEU A 36 -2.84 -13.38 -5.30
CA LEU A 36 -2.26 -14.72 -5.15
C LEU A 36 -2.94 -15.55 -4.05
N LEU A 37 -4.14 -15.16 -3.63
CA LEU A 37 -4.93 -15.87 -2.60
C LEU A 37 -4.09 -16.10 -1.32
N GLY A 38 -3.91 -17.35 -0.91
CA GLY A 38 -3.14 -17.69 0.30
C GLY A 38 -1.66 -17.28 0.25
N ALA A 39 -1.08 -17.12 -0.92
CA ALA A 39 0.31 -16.66 -1.09
C ALA A 39 0.44 -15.12 -1.13
N ALA A 40 -0.65 -14.37 -1.22
CA ALA A 40 -0.61 -12.92 -1.40
C ALA A 40 0.18 -12.20 -0.29
N GLY A 41 -0.09 -12.53 0.96
CA GLY A 41 0.59 -11.92 2.09
C GLY A 41 2.10 -12.17 2.11
N ALA A 42 2.54 -13.37 1.71
CA ALA A 42 3.96 -13.71 1.63
C ALA A 42 4.68 -12.90 0.54
N ILE A 43 4.09 -12.81 -0.65
CA ILE A 43 4.66 -12.04 -1.77
C ILE A 43 4.69 -10.55 -1.44
N GLU A 44 3.65 -10.02 -0.83
CA GLU A 44 3.60 -8.62 -0.40
C GLU A 44 4.62 -8.32 0.71
N ALA A 45 4.85 -9.24 1.64
CA ALA A 45 5.89 -9.12 2.65
C ALA A 45 7.30 -9.09 2.02
N ILE A 46 7.58 -9.96 1.04
CA ILE A 46 8.85 -9.94 0.29
C ILE A 46 9.03 -8.61 -0.44
N SER A 47 7.99 -8.13 -1.14
CA SER A 47 8.02 -6.83 -1.81
C SER A 47 8.32 -5.68 -0.83
N THR A 48 7.73 -5.73 0.37
CA THR A 48 7.94 -4.76 1.44
C THR A 48 9.40 -4.78 1.93
N ILE A 49 9.99 -5.96 2.12
CA ILE A 49 11.41 -6.12 2.50
C ILE A 49 12.32 -5.53 1.42
N LEU A 50 12.07 -5.87 0.16
CA LEU A 50 12.86 -5.36 -0.97
C LEU A 50 12.75 -3.84 -1.11
N SER A 51 11.58 -3.26 -0.84
CA SER A 51 11.40 -1.80 -0.82
C SER A 51 12.28 -1.12 0.22
N ILE A 52 12.41 -1.71 1.41
CA ILE A 52 13.29 -1.22 2.48
C ILE A 52 14.77 -1.38 2.09
N GLN A 53 15.14 -2.52 1.50
CA GLN A 53 16.53 -2.80 1.12
C GLN A 53 17.02 -1.89 -0.01
N HIS A 54 16.20 -1.68 -1.01
CA HIS A 54 16.57 -0.97 -2.23
C HIS A 54 16.15 0.51 -2.22
N ASN A 55 15.42 0.98 -1.22
CA ASN A 55 14.88 2.34 -1.14
C ASN A 55 14.02 2.71 -2.37
N VAL A 56 13.20 1.76 -2.83
CA VAL A 56 12.29 1.93 -3.95
C VAL A 56 10.89 1.48 -3.54
N VAL A 57 9.90 2.33 -3.74
CA VAL A 57 8.49 1.99 -3.52
C VAL A 57 7.89 1.53 -4.85
N PRO A 58 7.40 0.28 -4.93
CA PRO A 58 6.76 -0.21 -6.15
C PRO A 58 5.45 0.52 -6.43
N PRO A 59 5.05 0.65 -7.71
CA PRO A 59 3.85 1.39 -8.06
C PRO A 59 2.56 0.57 -7.90
N THR A 60 1.46 1.30 -7.83
CA THR A 60 0.13 0.81 -8.22
C THR A 60 -0.07 1.17 -9.68
N ILE A 61 -0.06 0.18 -10.58
CA ILE A 61 -0.21 0.41 -12.03
C ILE A 61 -1.67 0.37 -12.48
N ASN A 62 -1.91 0.76 -13.74
CA ASN A 62 -3.23 0.80 -14.37
C ASN A 62 -4.16 1.88 -13.78
N HIS A 63 -3.59 2.96 -13.30
CA HIS A 63 -4.33 4.15 -12.91
C HIS A 63 -4.45 5.11 -14.10
N PHE A 64 -5.66 5.49 -14.46
CA PHE A 64 -5.96 6.36 -15.63
C PHE A 64 -6.72 7.62 -15.28
N THR A 65 -7.51 7.58 -14.22
CA THR A 65 -8.37 8.71 -13.81
C THR A 65 -8.41 8.80 -12.30
N ASP A 66 -8.23 10.01 -11.79
CA ASP A 66 -8.33 10.28 -10.36
C ASP A 66 -9.79 10.21 -9.88
N ASP A 67 -9.98 9.72 -8.67
CA ASP A 67 -11.25 9.73 -7.98
C ASP A 67 -11.38 11.05 -7.21
N GLU A 68 -12.37 11.87 -7.59
CA GLU A 68 -12.62 13.18 -6.98
C GLU A 68 -12.96 13.11 -5.47
N SER A 69 -13.34 11.94 -4.97
CA SER A 69 -13.62 11.72 -3.54
C SER A 69 -12.37 11.50 -2.70
N ILE A 70 -11.21 11.33 -3.34
CA ILE A 70 -9.94 11.06 -2.69
C ILE A 70 -9.08 12.33 -2.66
N ASP A 71 -8.46 12.62 -1.52
CA ASP A 71 -7.54 13.75 -1.39
C ASP A 71 -6.34 13.58 -2.35
N PRO A 72 -6.15 14.48 -3.33
CA PRO A 72 -5.09 14.38 -4.33
C PRO A 72 -3.68 14.55 -3.74
N ASN A 73 -3.55 15.02 -2.49
CA ASN A 73 -2.26 15.18 -1.82
C ASN A 73 -1.72 13.87 -1.26
N ILE A 74 -2.51 12.79 -1.25
CA ILE A 74 -2.06 11.47 -0.81
C ILE A 74 -1.26 10.81 -1.93
N ASN A 75 -0.08 10.31 -1.59
CA ASN A 75 0.79 9.64 -2.56
C ASN A 75 0.46 8.14 -2.68
N PHE A 76 -0.35 7.78 -3.66
CA PHE A 76 -0.68 6.39 -3.98
C PHE A 76 0.36 5.70 -4.88
N THR A 77 1.47 6.34 -5.17
CA THR A 77 2.55 5.78 -6.00
C THR A 77 2.03 5.27 -7.36
N PHE A 78 1.18 6.05 -8.03
CA PHE A 78 0.55 5.61 -9.26
C PHE A 78 1.52 5.47 -10.43
N ASN A 79 1.40 4.37 -11.15
CA ASN A 79 2.01 4.03 -12.44
C ASN A 79 3.53 3.98 -12.49
N LYS A 80 4.26 4.65 -11.61
CA LYS A 80 5.73 4.67 -11.59
C LYS A 80 6.27 4.40 -10.20
N ALA A 81 7.30 3.56 -10.11
CA ALA A 81 8.06 3.36 -8.89
C ALA A 81 8.69 4.68 -8.43
N GLN A 82 8.79 4.86 -7.12
CA GLN A 82 9.39 6.06 -6.52
C GLN A 82 10.62 5.67 -5.70
N GLU A 83 11.76 6.28 -6.04
CA GLU A 83 12.97 6.19 -5.22
C GLU A 83 12.82 7.10 -4.00
N ARG A 84 12.93 6.53 -2.83
CA ARG A 84 12.98 7.26 -1.56
C ARG A 84 13.54 6.39 -0.46
N VAL A 85 14.13 7.00 0.54
CA VAL A 85 14.58 6.27 1.73
C VAL A 85 13.37 5.67 2.45
N VAL A 86 13.36 4.35 2.56
CA VAL A 86 12.31 3.58 3.25
C VAL A 86 12.92 2.97 4.51
N ASN A 87 12.63 3.57 5.65
CA ASN A 87 13.12 3.06 6.94
C ASN A 87 12.13 2.08 7.59
N VAL A 88 10.84 2.31 7.37
CA VAL A 88 9.73 1.51 7.89
C VAL A 88 8.70 1.32 6.80
N ALA A 89 8.19 0.12 6.68
CA ALA A 89 7.08 -0.20 5.78
C ALA A 89 6.12 -1.18 6.43
N MET A 90 4.87 -1.15 5.99
CA MET A 90 3.79 -1.95 6.52
C MET A 90 3.07 -2.69 5.39
N SER A 91 2.80 -3.96 5.59
CA SER A 91 1.96 -4.77 4.72
C SER A 91 0.70 -5.18 5.47
N ASN A 92 -0.46 -4.89 4.87
CA ASN A 92 -1.77 -5.20 5.44
C ASN A 92 -2.47 -6.26 4.60
N THR A 93 -3.10 -7.20 5.27
CA THR A 93 -3.95 -8.21 4.66
C THR A 93 -5.34 -8.18 5.29
N PHE A 94 -6.36 -8.13 4.44
CA PHE A 94 -7.76 -8.16 4.82
C PHE A 94 -8.42 -9.38 4.17
N GLY A 95 -8.53 -10.47 4.93
CA GLY A 95 -9.04 -11.74 4.43
C GLY A 95 -10.55 -11.87 4.54
N PHE A 96 -11.11 -12.81 3.77
CA PHE A 96 -12.51 -13.19 3.88
C PHE A 96 -12.82 -13.73 5.29
N GLY A 97 -14.01 -13.39 5.80
CA GLY A 97 -14.41 -13.75 7.15
C GLY A 97 -13.94 -12.78 8.24
N GLY A 98 -13.37 -11.62 7.85
CA GLY A 98 -12.95 -10.57 8.78
C GLY A 98 -11.57 -10.78 9.39
N HIS A 99 -10.73 -11.61 8.80
CA HIS A 99 -9.34 -11.78 9.21
C HIS A 99 -8.51 -10.60 8.74
N ASN A 100 -8.00 -9.83 9.69
CA ASN A 100 -7.10 -8.71 9.43
C ASN A 100 -5.73 -9.01 10.04
N ALA A 101 -4.70 -8.88 9.24
CA ALA A 101 -3.31 -9.01 9.69
C ALA A 101 -2.47 -7.85 9.16
N CYS A 102 -1.54 -7.40 9.98
CA CYS A 102 -0.62 -6.34 9.65
C CYS A 102 0.79 -6.75 10.07
N VAL A 103 1.75 -6.58 9.16
CA VAL A 103 3.18 -6.78 9.46
C VAL A 103 3.89 -5.46 9.24
N VAL A 104 4.58 -5.00 10.28
CA VAL A 104 5.42 -3.79 10.21
C VAL A 104 6.88 -4.24 10.21
N MET A 105 7.63 -3.74 9.26
CA MET A 105 9.04 -4.04 9.07
C MET A 105 9.86 -2.75 9.10
N ARG A 106 11.06 -2.81 9.68
CA ARG A 106 11.98 -1.67 9.68
C ARG A 106 13.38 -2.11 9.30
N LYS A 107 14.14 -1.17 8.76
CA LYS A 107 15.57 -1.36 8.51
C LYS A 107 16.29 -1.57 9.84
N LEU A 108 17.12 -2.61 9.91
CA LEU A 108 18.09 -2.76 11.00
C LEU A 108 19.21 -1.73 10.81
N VAL A 109 19.47 -1.02 11.85
CA VAL A 109 20.55 -0.01 11.87
C VAL A 109 21.86 -0.70 12.19
#